data_17c821b6e31d3a3c659c80293b5aca16
#
_entry.id   17c821b6e31d3a3c659c80293b5aca16
#
_cell.length_a   1.000
_cell.length_b   1.000
_cell.length_c   1.000
_cell.angle_alpha   90.00
_cell.angle_beta   90.00
_cell.angle_gamma   90.00
#
_symmetry.space_group_name_H-M   'P 1'
#
loop_
_entity.id
_entity.type
_entity.pdbx_description
1 polymer ?
#
loop_
_entity_poly.entity_id
_entity_poly.type
_entity_poly.pdbx_seq_one_letter_code
_entity_poly.pdbx_strand_id
1 'polypeptide(L)'
;MNKTRQQELTRWLKQQSIISRRWLMISRLLGVASGLLIVAQAWFLARILHRMVMENIPATALLLPLTLLVLIFVLRAWVVWLRERVGFQAGQHIRYEIRRQVLDRLQQAGPAWIQGKPAGSWATLILEQIDDMHDYYARYLPQMTLAACVPLLIVITIFPINWAAALILLGTAPLIPLFMALVGMGAADANRRNFQALARLSGHFLDRLRGMETLRIFHRGQAETDNIRDASQDFRQRTMEVLRLAFLSSGALEFFTSLSIALVAVYFGFSYLGELNFGHYGAGVTLMAGFLTLILAPEFFQPLRDLGTFYHAKAQAVGAADSLKTFMETPLTQVERGEKTLNDNDLISVEARDLVIKSPEGKVLAGPLNFALPAGARVVLVGQSGSGKSSLLNTLLGFLPYEGSLMVNGVELRELDAERWRRLLSWVGQNPQLPAATLRENVLLAWPEASEAQLRLALDKAWVSEFIALLPQGIHTAVGDQAGRLSVGQAQRIAVARALLVPCRLLLLDEPAASLDAHSEQRFMQALTHASSEQTTLLVTHQLEGLADWDDVWVMQDGQIIEQGDYATLARAGGVFSALLAHRQEEI
;
A
#
# COMPACT_ATOMS: atom_id res chain seq x y z
N MET A 1 -9.96 -14.43 -12.81
CA MET A 1 -8.89 -15.07 -12.02
C MET A 1 -9.08 -16.59 -12.09
N ASN A 2 -8.02 -17.36 -12.36
CA ASN A 2 -8.12 -18.82 -12.50
C ASN A 2 -8.42 -19.44 -11.10
N LYS A 3 -9.28 -20.49 -11.02
CA LYS A 3 -9.66 -21.15 -9.75
C LYS A 3 -8.43 -21.56 -8.91
N THR A 4 -7.36 -21.99 -9.55
CA THR A 4 -6.10 -22.38 -8.90
C THR A 4 -5.44 -21.19 -8.18
N ARG A 5 -5.38 -20.03 -8.83
CA ARG A 5 -4.80 -18.80 -8.25
C ARG A 5 -5.62 -18.32 -7.05
N GLN A 6 -6.95 -18.39 -7.13
CA GLN A 6 -7.82 -18.02 -6.01
C GLN A 6 -7.65 -18.94 -4.78
N GLN A 7 -7.44 -20.23 -5.00
CA GLN A 7 -7.14 -21.17 -3.92
C GLN A 7 -5.78 -20.90 -3.28
N GLU A 8 -4.77 -20.58 -4.09
CA GLU A 8 -3.44 -20.20 -3.65
C GLU A 8 -3.47 -18.93 -2.77
N LEU A 9 -4.17 -17.88 -3.21
CA LEU A 9 -4.31 -16.64 -2.45
C LEU A 9 -5.09 -16.86 -1.13
N THR A 10 -6.13 -17.68 -1.17
CA THR A 10 -6.86 -18.03 0.06
C THR A 10 -5.98 -18.81 1.03
N ARG A 11 -5.08 -19.66 0.54
CA ARG A 11 -4.11 -20.38 1.37
C ARG A 11 -3.10 -19.41 1.97
N TRP A 12 -2.59 -18.47 1.17
CA TRP A 12 -1.68 -17.42 1.66
C TRP A 12 -2.34 -16.57 2.76
N LEU A 13 -3.60 -16.11 2.56
CA LEU A 13 -4.35 -15.40 3.59
C LEU A 13 -4.50 -16.20 4.89
N LYS A 14 -4.77 -17.52 4.78
CA LYS A 14 -4.82 -18.40 5.96
C LYS A 14 -3.46 -18.53 6.66
N GLN A 15 -2.37 -18.57 5.93
CA GLN A 15 -1.03 -18.58 6.51
C GLN A 15 -0.76 -17.30 7.32
N GLN A 16 -1.13 -16.13 6.79
CA GLN A 16 -0.99 -14.87 7.51
C GLN A 16 -1.82 -14.84 8.81
N SER A 17 -2.92 -15.57 8.89
CA SER A 17 -3.74 -15.64 10.11
C SER A 17 -3.01 -16.26 11.32
N ILE A 18 -1.90 -16.96 11.10
CA ILE A 18 -1.07 -17.55 12.16
C ILE A 18 -0.47 -16.45 13.06
N ILE A 19 -0.18 -15.29 12.50
CA ILE A 19 0.34 -14.10 13.20
C ILE A 19 -0.53 -13.74 14.40
N SER A 20 -1.86 -13.83 14.26
CA SER A 20 -2.84 -13.49 15.29
C SER A 20 -3.66 -14.68 15.79
N ARG A 21 -3.10 -15.90 15.76
CA ARG A 21 -3.80 -17.14 16.09
C ARG A 21 -4.51 -17.08 17.45
N ARG A 22 -3.86 -16.50 18.47
CA ARG A 22 -4.43 -16.37 19.83
C ARG A 22 -5.69 -15.50 19.85
N TRP A 23 -5.63 -14.32 19.24
CA TRP A 23 -6.77 -13.40 19.13
C TRP A 23 -7.94 -13.99 18.36
N LEU A 24 -7.66 -14.64 17.23
CA LEU A 24 -8.68 -15.33 16.43
C LEU A 24 -9.34 -16.49 17.19
N MET A 25 -8.57 -17.24 17.98
CA MET A 25 -9.09 -18.32 18.82
C MET A 25 -10.00 -17.79 19.93
N ILE A 26 -9.58 -16.72 20.63
CA ILE A 26 -10.40 -16.06 21.65
C ILE A 26 -11.70 -15.52 21.03
N SER A 27 -11.64 -14.86 19.87
CA SER A 27 -12.84 -14.37 19.18
C SER A 27 -13.82 -15.48 18.83
N ARG A 28 -13.33 -16.67 18.39
CA ARG A 28 -14.18 -17.84 18.12
C ARG A 28 -14.81 -18.40 19.38
N LEU A 29 -14.03 -18.53 20.46
CA LEU A 29 -14.51 -19.01 21.76
C LEU A 29 -15.60 -18.08 22.33
N LEU A 30 -15.39 -16.77 22.28
CA LEU A 30 -16.39 -15.77 22.68
C LEU A 30 -17.66 -15.87 21.83
N GLY A 31 -17.51 -16.15 20.53
CA GLY A 31 -18.64 -16.37 19.64
C GLY A 31 -19.45 -17.61 20.01
N VAL A 32 -18.80 -18.74 20.33
CA VAL A 32 -19.47 -19.95 20.83
C VAL A 32 -20.13 -19.69 22.20
N ALA A 33 -19.45 -18.97 23.09
CA ALA A 33 -20.04 -18.56 24.37
C ALA A 33 -21.30 -17.69 24.18
N SER A 34 -21.27 -16.75 23.22
CA SER A 34 -22.46 -15.99 22.83
C SER A 34 -23.59 -16.91 22.34
N GLY A 35 -23.28 -17.94 21.54
CA GLY A 35 -24.26 -18.95 21.09
C GLY A 35 -24.91 -19.72 22.26
N LEU A 36 -24.12 -20.10 23.27
CA LEU A 36 -24.65 -20.74 24.49
C LEU A 36 -25.55 -19.78 25.28
N LEU A 37 -25.19 -18.51 25.37
CA LEU A 37 -26.01 -17.48 26.04
C LEU A 37 -27.32 -17.23 25.28
N ILE A 38 -27.32 -17.31 23.93
CA ILE A 38 -28.54 -17.26 23.10
C ILE A 38 -29.49 -18.40 23.47
N VAL A 39 -28.99 -19.65 23.56
CA VAL A 39 -29.79 -20.81 23.93
C VAL A 39 -30.32 -20.64 25.37
N ALA A 40 -29.50 -20.24 26.31
CA ALA A 40 -29.91 -19.98 27.70
C ALA A 40 -31.00 -18.89 27.78
N GLN A 41 -30.80 -17.78 27.07
CA GLN A 41 -31.77 -16.68 26.96
C GLN A 41 -33.14 -17.16 26.42
N ALA A 42 -33.12 -17.91 25.31
CA ALA A 42 -34.32 -18.45 24.70
C ALA A 42 -35.03 -19.42 25.62
N TRP A 43 -34.27 -20.27 26.35
CA TRP A 43 -34.85 -21.24 27.29
C TRP A 43 -35.52 -20.54 28.48
N PHE A 44 -34.87 -19.54 29.12
CA PHE A 44 -35.47 -18.76 30.21
C PHE A 44 -36.74 -18.02 29.72
N LEU A 45 -36.68 -17.38 28.55
CA LEU A 45 -37.79 -16.65 28.00
C LEU A 45 -38.98 -17.60 27.69
N ALA A 46 -38.74 -18.75 27.02
CA ALA A 46 -39.75 -19.73 26.72
C ALA A 46 -40.38 -20.31 28.02
N ARG A 47 -39.58 -20.53 29.06
CA ARG A 47 -40.07 -21.02 30.35
C ARG A 47 -40.92 -20.00 31.09
N ILE A 48 -40.51 -18.72 31.06
CA ILE A 48 -41.31 -17.63 31.64
C ILE A 48 -42.67 -17.51 30.94
N LEU A 49 -42.65 -17.48 29.59
CA LEU A 49 -43.90 -17.43 28.81
C LEU A 49 -44.81 -18.63 29.06
N HIS A 50 -44.26 -19.83 29.11
CA HIS A 50 -45.02 -21.05 29.40
C HIS A 50 -45.69 -20.95 30.78
N ARG A 51 -44.95 -20.55 31.83
CA ARG A 51 -45.49 -20.42 33.19
C ARG A 51 -46.55 -19.33 33.31
N MET A 52 -46.33 -18.19 32.60
CA MET A 52 -47.33 -17.12 32.58
C MET A 52 -48.67 -17.57 31.95
N VAL A 53 -48.60 -18.28 30.81
CA VAL A 53 -49.78 -18.59 29.99
C VAL A 53 -50.47 -19.84 30.48
N MET A 54 -49.73 -20.90 30.85
CA MET A 54 -50.30 -22.20 31.18
C MET A 54 -50.50 -22.42 32.67
N GLU A 55 -49.63 -21.91 33.53
CA GLU A 55 -49.67 -22.15 34.96
C GLU A 55 -50.29 -20.96 35.73
N ASN A 56 -50.62 -19.86 35.06
CA ASN A 56 -51.17 -18.63 35.65
C ASN A 56 -50.43 -18.15 36.92
N ILE A 57 -49.10 -18.30 36.95
CA ILE A 57 -48.27 -17.95 38.08
C ILE A 57 -48.22 -16.42 38.24
N PRO A 58 -48.35 -15.87 39.47
CA PRO A 58 -48.33 -14.44 39.71
C PRO A 58 -46.93 -13.85 39.37
N ALA A 59 -46.90 -12.62 38.86
CA ALA A 59 -45.71 -11.93 38.40
C ALA A 59 -44.61 -11.86 39.49
N THR A 60 -44.98 -11.87 40.75
CA THR A 60 -44.03 -11.86 41.89
C THR A 60 -43.16 -13.13 41.96
N ALA A 61 -43.69 -14.29 41.57
CA ALA A 61 -42.94 -15.54 41.56
C ALA A 61 -42.02 -15.65 40.33
N LEU A 62 -42.19 -14.80 39.31
CA LEU A 62 -41.36 -14.72 38.12
C LEU A 62 -40.20 -13.71 38.23
N LEU A 63 -40.09 -12.98 39.34
CA LEU A 63 -39.04 -11.98 39.54
C LEU A 63 -37.63 -12.56 39.40
N LEU A 64 -37.35 -13.72 40.03
CA LEU A 64 -36.05 -14.37 39.92
C LEU A 64 -35.71 -14.82 38.48
N PRO A 65 -36.56 -15.55 37.76
CA PRO A 65 -36.33 -15.83 36.32
C PRO A 65 -36.13 -14.59 35.45
N LEU A 66 -36.90 -13.51 35.70
CA LEU A 66 -36.75 -12.26 34.98
C LEU A 66 -35.40 -11.56 35.26
N THR A 67 -34.95 -11.50 36.52
CA THR A 67 -33.63 -10.94 36.86
C THR A 67 -32.50 -11.75 36.26
N LEU A 68 -32.59 -13.10 36.23
CA LEU A 68 -31.63 -13.97 35.56
C LEU A 68 -31.62 -13.73 34.04
N LEU A 69 -32.79 -13.55 33.43
CA LEU A 69 -32.89 -13.21 32.00
C LEU A 69 -32.21 -11.88 31.68
N VAL A 70 -32.43 -10.84 32.49
CA VAL A 70 -31.75 -9.55 32.32
C VAL A 70 -30.24 -9.71 32.47
N LEU A 71 -29.78 -10.51 33.44
CA LEU A 71 -28.35 -10.76 33.62
C LEU A 71 -27.74 -11.47 32.39
N ILE A 72 -28.44 -12.43 31.81
CA ILE A 72 -28.01 -13.13 30.59
C ILE A 72 -27.92 -12.15 29.41
N PHE A 73 -28.91 -11.22 29.25
CA PHE A 73 -28.86 -10.19 28.22
C PHE A 73 -27.63 -9.29 28.36
N VAL A 74 -27.35 -8.81 29.58
CA VAL A 74 -26.16 -7.96 29.86
C VAL A 74 -24.88 -8.73 29.59
N LEU A 75 -24.79 -9.98 30.04
CA LEU A 75 -23.62 -10.83 29.81
C LEU A 75 -23.42 -11.12 28.32
N ARG A 76 -24.50 -11.39 27.55
CA ARG A 76 -24.45 -11.58 26.10
C ARG A 76 -23.93 -10.30 25.42
N ALA A 77 -24.47 -9.14 25.78
CA ALA A 77 -24.04 -7.88 25.20
C ALA A 77 -22.53 -7.63 25.46
N TRP A 78 -22.07 -7.92 26.69
CA TRP A 78 -20.66 -7.78 27.04
C TRP A 78 -19.76 -8.76 26.27
N VAL A 79 -20.16 -10.02 26.13
CA VAL A 79 -19.43 -11.05 25.35
C VAL A 79 -19.36 -10.68 23.87
N VAL A 80 -20.45 -10.17 23.28
CA VAL A 80 -20.47 -9.70 21.88
C VAL A 80 -19.54 -8.50 21.70
N TRP A 81 -19.60 -7.52 22.61
CA TRP A 81 -18.68 -6.38 22.58
C TRP A 81 -17.20 -6.82 22.68
N LEU A 82 -16.90 -7.74 23.61
CA LEU A 82 -15.54 -8.26 23.77
C LEU A 82 -15.07 -9.01 22.53
N ARG A 83 -15.96 -9.79 21.88
CA ARG A 83 -15.68 -10.50 20.62
C ARG A 83 -15.30 -9.53 19.51
N GLU A 84 -16.08 -8.46 19.32
CA GLU A 84 -15.78 -7.44 18.30
C GLU A 84 -14.45 -6.75 18.56
N ARG A 85 -14.16 -6.40 19.81
CA ARG A 85 -12.88 -5.78 20.21
C ARG A 85 -11.69 -6.70 19.95
N VAL A 86 -11.81 -7.97 20.32
CA VAL A 86 -10.76 -9.00 20.09
C VAL A 86 -10.58 -9.27 18.60
N GLY A 87 -11.66 -9.34 17.82
CA GLY A 87 -11.63 -9.49 16.37
C GLY A 87 -10.92 -8.31 15.69
N PHE A 88 -11.24 -7.07 16.11
CA PHE A 88 -10.58 -5.87 15.62
C PHE A 88 -9.07 -5.88 15.90
N GLN A 89 -8.66 -6.26 17.12
CA GLN A 89 -7.25 -6.37 17.50
C GLN A 89 -6.53 -7.44 16.65
N ALA A 90 -7.18 -8.56 16.36
CA ALA A 90 -6.63 -9.59 15.50
C ALA A 90 -6.32 -9.04 14.08
N GLY A 91 -7.29 -8.34 13.48
CA GLY A 91 -7.12 -7.71 12.18
C GLY A 91 -6.05 -6.60 12.19
N GLN A 92 -6.03 -5.78 13.22
CA GLN A 92 -5.03 -4.72 13.39
C GLN A 92 -3.60 -5.26 13.47
N HIS A 93 -3.38 -6.30 14.27
CA HIS A 93 -2.05 -6.90 14.44
C HIS A 93 -1.53 -7.53 13.15
N ILE A 94 -2.40 -8.22 12.39
CA ILE A 94 -2.02 -8.81 11.09
C ILE A 94 -1.67 -7.70 10.09
N ARG A 95 -2.49 -6.63 10.00
CA ARG A 95 -2.21 -5.50 9.10
C ARG A 95 -0.89 -4.82 9.44
N TYR A 96 -0.62 -4.60 10.72
CA TYR A 96 0.63 -4.00 11.18
C TYR A 96 1.85 -4.83 10.72
N GLU A 97 1.79 -6.14 10.92
CA GLU A 97 2.90 -7.03 10.56
C GLU A 97 3.09 -7.13 9.04
N ILE A 98 2.00 -7.25 8.26
CA ILE A 98 2.09 -7.24 6.79
C ILE A 98 2.64 -5.89 6.29
N ARG A 99 2.18 -4.77 6.86
CA ARG A 99 2.68 -3.43 6.50
C ARG A 99 4.16 -3.30 6.78
N ARG A 100 4.62 -3.80 7.92
CA ARG A 100 6.03 -3.83 8.27
C ARG A 100 6.83 -4.63 7.25
N GLN A 101 6.40 -5.86 6.92
CA GLN A 101 7.07 -6.70 5.93
C GLN A 101 7.14 -6.04 4.54
N VAL A 102 6.06 -5.36 4.12
CA VAL A 102 6.02 -4.61 2.86
C VAL A 102 7.00 -3.44 2.88
N LEU A 103 7.05 -2.68 3.98
CA LEU A 103 7.98 -1.55 4.14
C LEU A 103 9.44 -2.01 4.19
N ASP A 104 9.73 -3.08 4.95
CA ASP A 104 11.08 -3.67 5.01
C ASP A 104 11.53 -4.14 3.61
N ARG A 105 10.61 -4.73 2.83
CA ARG A 105 10.91 -5.16 1.47
C ARG A 105 11.10 -4.00 0.51
N LEU A 106 10.33 -2.91 0.63
CA LEU A 106 10.55 -1.68 -0.15
C LEU A 106 11.93 -1.06 0.16
N GLN A 107 12.31 -1.03 1.42
CA GLN A 107 13.63 -0.56 1.81
C GLN A 107 14.74 -1.43 1.22
N GLN A 108 14.55 -2.76 1.17
CA GLN A 108 15.50 -3.68 0.53
C GLN A 108 15.56 -3.51 -0.99
N ALA A 109 14.42 -3.22 -1.64
CA ALA A 109 14.35 -3.02 -3.08
C ALA A 109 15.13 -1.80 -3.56
N GLY A 110 15.20 -0.77 -2.75
CA GLY A 110 15.92 0.46 -3.03
C GLY A 110 15.21 1.44 -3.98
N PRO A 111 15.74 2.68 -4.09
CA PRO A 111 15.08 3.76 -4.82
C PRO A 111 14.92 3.50 -6.32
N ALA A 112 15.90 2.91 -6.97
CA ALA A 112 15.88 2.64 -8.41
C ALA A 112 14.73 1.68 -8.81
N TRP A 113 14.46 0.68 -7.97
CA TRP A 113 13.35 -0.25 -8.18
C TRP A 113 11.99 0.42 -7.91
N ILE A 114 11.90 1.26 -6.87
CA ILE A 114 10.67 1.97 -6.49
C ILE A 114 10.27 2.97 -7.57
N GLN A 115 11.21 3.69 -8.17
CA GLN A 115 10.98 4.67 -9.24
C GLN A 115 10.40 4.05 -10.52
N GLY A 116 10.55 2.75 -10.74
CA GLY A 116 9.95 2.03 -11.86
C GLY A 116 8.42 1.98 -11.86
N LYS A 117 7.75 2.41 -10.76
CA LYS A 117 6.29 2.47 -10.64
C LYS A 117 5.84 3.83 -10.09
N PRO A 118 4.63 4.31 -10.48
CA PRO A 118 4.08 5.55 -9.95
C PRO A 118 3.94 5.51 -8.42
N ALA A 119 4.28 6.61 -7.75
CA ALA A 119 4.20 6.73 -6.29
C ALA A 119 2.79 6.42 -5.74
N GLY A 120 1.74 6.80 -6.46
CA GLY A 120 0.36 6.50 -6.10
C GLY A 120 0.05 5.01 -6.00
N SER A 121 0.69 4.16 -6.83
CA SER A 121 0.48 2.70 -6.75
C SER A 121 1.07 2.09 -5.47
N TRP A 122 2.16 2.66 -4.94
CA TRP A 122 2.73 2.26 -3.65
C TRP A 122 1.85 2.69 -2.48
N ALA A 123 1.30 3.91 -2.54
CA ALA A 123 0.37 4.41 -1.54
C ALA A 123 -0.89 3.53 -1.47
N THR A 124 -1.49 3.18 -2.60
CA THR A 124 -2.64 2.24 -2.66
C THR A 124 -2.27 0.86 -2.10
N LEU A 125 -1.10 0.32 -2.42
CA LEU A 125 -0.66 -0.99 -1.89
C LEU A 125 -0.54 -0.96 -0.36
N ILE A 126 0.09 0.07 0.21
CA ILE A 126 0.43 0.16 1.64
C ILE A 126 -0.75 0.60 2.49
N LEU A 127 -1.55 1.56 2.01
CA LEU A 127 -2.62 2.19 2.77
C LEU A 127 -3.97 1.50 2.54
N GLU A 128 -4.37 1.26 1.29
CA GLU A 128 -5.70 0.77 0.96
C GLU A 128 -5.76 -0.76 0.96
N GLN A 129 -4.90 -1.43 0.18
CA GLN A 129 -5.00 -2.89 0.00
C GLN A 129 -4.71 -3.68 1.27
N ILE A 130 -3.79 -3.22 2.13
CA ILE A 130 -3.58 -3.86 3.43
C ILE A 130 -4.80 -3.66 4.34
N ASP A 131 -5.45 -2.50 4.28
CA ASP A 131 -6.64 -2.21 5.08
C ASP A 131 -7.87 -3.01 4.60
N ASP A 132 -8.00 -3.28 3.30
CA ASP A 132 -9.04 -4.16 2.73
C ASP A 132 -9.00 -5.60 3.28
N MET A 133 -7.88 -6.04 3.85
CA MET A 133 -7.76 -7.35 4.48
C MET A 133 -8.32 -7.38 5.91
N HIS A 134 -8.62 -6.23 6.52
CA HIS A 134 -9.03 -6.15 7.93
C HIS A 134 -10.25 -7.01 8.24
N ASP A 135 -11.35 -6.79 7.53
CA ASP A 135 -12.63 -7.44 7.79
C ASP A 135 -12.60 -8.95 7.49
N TYR A 136 -11.71 -9.40 6.63
CA TYR A 136 -11.47 -10.82 6.43
C TYR A 136 -10.98 -11.51 7.71
N TYR A 137 -10.03 -10.90 8.43
CA TYR A 137 -9.48 -11.45 9.67
C TYR A 137 -10.36 -11.16 10.87
N ALA A 138 -10.85 -9.92 10.99
CA ALA A 138 -11.63 -9.47 12.13
C ALA A 138 -13.01 -10.11 12.21
N ARG A 139 -13.68 -10.31 11.05
CA ARG A 139 -15.08 -10.71 10.97
C ARG A 139 -15.30 -12.00 10.22
N TYR A 140 -14.82 -12.12 8.96
CA TYR A 140 -15.13 -13.28 8.11
C TYR A 140 -14.60 -14.61 8.67
N LEU A 141 -13.31 -14.67 9.08
CA LEU A 141 -12.71 -15.91 9.59
C LEU A 141 -13.37 -16.42 10.89
N PRO A 142 -13.63 -15.59 11.92
CA PRO A 142 -14.39 -16.02 13.09
C PRO A 142 -15.82 -16.46 12.71
N GLN A 143 -16.49 -15.72 11.81
CA GLN A 143 -17.86 -15.99 11.41
C GLN A 143 -18.04 -17.33 10.70
N MET A 144 -17.05 -17.79 9.92
CA MET A 144 -17.07 -19.15 9.35
C MET A 144 -17.25 -20.24 10.40
N THR A 145 -16.60 -20.10 11.55
CA THR A 145 -16.72 -21.04 12.66
C THR A 145 -18.10 -20.95 13.32
N LEU A 146 -18.59 -19.71 13.51
CA LEU A 146 -19.88 -19.46 14.15
C LEU A 146 -21.06 -19.93 13.29
N ALA A 147 -20.96 -19.77 11.96
CA ALA A 147 -21.96 -20.23 11.01
C ALA A 147 -22.14 -21.77 11.02
N ALA A 148 -21.17 -22.52 11.53
CA ALA A 148 -21.30 -23.95 11.76
C ALA A 148 -21.70 -24.27 13.22
N CYS A 149 -21.02 -23.66 14.20
CA CYS A 149 -21.18 -24.02 15.61
C CYS A 149 -22.52 -23.57 16.20
N VAL A 150 -22.99 -22.36 15.93
CA VAL A 150 -24.22 -21.82 16.54
C VAL A 150 -25.49 -22.56 16.04
N PRO A 151 -25.69 -22.76 14.72
CA PRO A 151 -26.80 -23.59 14.25
C PRO A 151 -26.77 -25.02 14.81
N LEU A 152 -25.56 -25.62 14.90
CA LEU A 152 -25.41 -26.96 15.49
C LEU A 152 -25.81 -26.98 16.96
N LEU A 153 -25.41 -25.99 17.76
CA LEU A 153 -25.83 -25.86 19.17
C LEU A 153 -27.34 -25.75 19.29
N ILE A 154 -28.00 -24.98 18.43
CA ILE A 154 -29.45 -24.81 18.43
C ILE A 154 -30.14 -26.12 18.06
N VAL A 155 -29.66 -26.84 17.04
CA VAL A 155 -30.19 -28.15 16.66
C VAL A 155 -30.04 -29.16 17.81
N ILE A 156 -28.85 -29.23 18.45
CA ILE A 156 -28.61 -30.10 19.61
C ILE A 156 -29.58 -29.79 20.77
N THR A 157 -29.96 -28.53 20.94
CA THR A 157 -30.90 -28.09 21.97
C THR A 157 -32.34 -28.47 21.62
N ILE A 158 -32.77 -28.30 20.38
CA ILE A 158 -34.15 -28.53 19.95
C ILE A 158 -34.43 -30.01 19.67
N PHE A 159 -33.45 -30.76 19.12
CA PHE A 159 -33.63 -32.14 18.69
C PHE A 159 -34.16 -33.08 19.79
N PRO A 160 -33.68 -33.06 21.05
CA PRO A 160 -34.21 -33.88 22.15
C PRO A 160 -35.64 -33.52 22.57
N ILE A 161 -36.08 -32.29 22.26
CA ILE A 161 -37.41 -31.78 22.61
C ILE A 161 -38.39 -32.08 21.49
N ASN A 162 -38.00 -31.79 20.24
CA ASN A 162 -38.83 -32.02 19.06
C ASN A 162 -37.92 -32.22 17.82
N TRP A 163 -37.81 -33.46 17.36
CA TRP A 163 -36.97 -33.81 16.22
C TRP A 163 -37.49 -33.26 14.89
N ALA A 164 -38.85 -33.15 14.72
CA ALA A 164 -39.42 -32.63 13.47
C ALA A 164 -39.10 -31.15 13.29
N ALA A 165 -39.20 -30.33 14.35
CA ALA A 165 -38.84 -28.94 14.31
C ALA A 165 -37.33 -28.75 14.01
N ALA A 166 -36.46 -29.58 14.62
CA ALA A 166 -35.02 -29.57 14.32
C ALA A 166 -34.73 -29.94 12.85
N LEU A 167 -35.46 -30.91 12.27
CA LEU A 167 -35.33 -31.28 10.86
C LEU A 167 -35.85 -30.21 9.91
N ILE A 168 -36.92 -29.47 10.26
CA ILE A 168 -37.38 -28.31 9.47
C ILE A 168 -36.27 -27.25 9.36
N LEU A 169 -35.66 -26.90 10.49
CA LEU A 169 -34.53 -25.93 10.51
C LEU A 169 -33.33 -26.46 9.72
N LEU A 170 -32.94 -27.72 9.93
CA LEU A 170 -31.81 -28.35 9.26
C LEU A 170 -32.05 -28.52 7.76
N GLY A 171 -33.26 -28.85 7.33
CA GLY A 171 -33.62 -29.03 5.91
C GLY A 171 -33.68 -27.70 5.14
N THR A 172 -34.03 -26.61 5.80
CA THR A 172 -34.07 -25.28 5.19
C THR A 172 -32.69 -24.57 5.22
N ALA A 173 -31.79 -24.93 6.14
CA ALA A 173 -30.48 -24.32 6.27
C ALA A 173 -29.61 -24.40 4.99
N PRO A 174 -29.53 -25.51 4.24
CA PRO A 174 -28.70 -25.60 3.03
C PRO A 174 -29.18 -24.73 1.88
N LEU A 175 -30.43 -24.29 1.86
CA LEU A 175 -30.95 -23.41 0.81
C LEU A 175 -30.27 -22.06 0.81
N ILE A 176 -29.86 -21.56 1.99
CA ILE A 176 -29.17 -20.29 2.14
C ILE A 176 -27.80 -20.31 1.48
N PRO A 177 -26.82 -21.17 1.88
CA PRO A 177 -25.50 -21.21 1.23
C PRO A 177 -25.60 -21.62 -0.26
N LEU A 178 -26.55 -22.46 -0.65
CA LEU A 178 -26.77 -22.81 -2.06
C LEU A 178 -27.13 -21.57 -2.88
N PHE A 179 -28.12 -20.80 -2.43
CA PHE A 179 -28.55 -19.59 -3.12
C PHE A 179 -27.46 -18.51 -3.09
N MET A 180 -26.76 -18.36 -1.97
CA MET A 180 -25.61 -17.44 -1.83
C MET A 180 -24.47 -17.78 -2.79
N ALA A 181 -24.18 -19.08 -3.02
CA ALA A 181 -23.19 -19.49 -4.00
C ALA A 181 -23.64 -19.13 -5.44
N LEU A 182 -24.91 -19.29 -5.74
CA LEU A 182 -25.48 -18.97 -7.05
C LEU A 182 -25.42 -17.47 -7.37
N VAL A 183 -25.83 -16.63 -6.43
CA VAL A 183 -25.79 -15.17 -6.58
C VAL A 183 -24.36 -14.64 -6.46
N GLY A 184 -23.55 -15.22 -5.59
CA GLY A 184 -22.18 -14.81 -5.33
C GLY A 184 -21.25 -14.92 -6.54
N MET A 185 -21.47 -15.89 -7.45
CA MET A 185 -20.74 -16.02 -8.70
C MET A 185 -20.98 -14.81 -9.63
N GLY A 186 -22.22 -14.35 -9.73
CA GLY A 186 -22.55 -13.14 -10.49
C GLY A 186 -22.07 -11.84 -9.85
N ALA A 187 -22.11 -11.77 -8.52
CA ALA A 187 -21.71 -10.59 -7.76
C ALA A 187 -20.20 -10.28 -7.88
N ALA A 188 -19.35 -11.31 -7.92
CA ALA A 188 -17.90 -11.13 -8.06
C ALA A 188 -17.54 -10.48 -9.41
N ASP A 189 -18.16 -10.92 -10.50
CA ASP A 189 -17.92 -10.36 -11.84
C ASP A 189 -18.51 -8.94 -11.99
N ALA A 190 -19.69 -8.69 -11.43
CA ALA A 190 -20.29 -7.36 -11.41
C ALA A 190 -19.41 -6.36 -10.62
N ASN A 191 -18.90 -6.77 -9.47
CA ASN A 191 -18.02 -5.95 -8.63
C ASN A 191 -16.71 -5.62 -9.36
N ARG A 192 -16.09 -6.59 -10.03
CA ARG A 192 -14.89 -6.37 -10.84
C ARG A 192 -15.12 -5.35 -11.95
N ARG A 193 -16.24 -5.46 -12.69
CA ARG A 193 -16.60 -4.49 -13.73
C ARG A 193 -16.83 -3.09 -13.14
N ASN A 194 -17.46 -2.99 -11.99
CA ASN A 194 -17.66 -1.73 -11.27
C ASN A 194 -16.35 -1.06 -10.88
N PHE A 195 -15.40 -1.80 -10.30
CA PHE A 195 -14.07 -1.28 -9.98
C PHE A 195 -13.30 -0.80 -11.21
N GLN A 196 -13.40 -1.52 -12.33
CA GLN A 196 -12.77 -1.09 -13.58
C GLN A 196 -13.39 0.20 -14.13
N ALA A 197 -14.70 0.37 -14.00
CA ALA A 197 -15.39 1.59 -14.39
C ALA A 197 -15.00 2.78 -13.49
N LEU A 198 -14.92 2.56 -12.18
CA LEU A 198 -14.44 3.56 -11.22
C LEU A 198 -13.00 3.99 -11.51
N ALA A 199 -12.10 3.04 -11.73
CA ALA A 199 -10.69 3.33 -12.06
C ALA A 199 -10.55 4.16 -13.35
N ARG A 200 -11.34 3.83 -14.38
CA ARG A 200 -11.37 4.61 -15.62
C ARG A 200 -11.89 6.03 -15.39
N LEU A 201 -13.01 6.17 -14.68
CA LEU A 201 -13.59 7.48 -14.33
C LEU A 201 -12.59 8.35 -13.57
N SER A 202 -11.97 7.79 -12.53
CA SER A 202 -10.97 8.49 -11.71
C SER A 202 -9.73 8.88 -12.51
N GLY A 203 -9.22 8.00 -13.36
CA GLY A 203 -8.09 8.29 -14.26
C GLY A 203 -8.41 9.43 -15.22
N HIS A 204 -9.54 9.35 -15.92
CA HIS A 204 -10.00 10.41 -16.82
C HIS A 204 -10.16 11.75 -16.10
N PHE A 205 -10.77 11.75 -14.91
CA PHE A 205 -10.97 12.97 -14.13
C PHE A 205 -9.64 13.63 -13.74
N LEU A 206 -8.69 12.85 -13.22
CA LEU A 206 -7.38 13.37 -12.82
C LEU A 206 -6.58 13.91 -14.02
N ASP A 207 -6.62 13.22 -15.15
CA ASP A 207 -5.93 13.68 -16.36
C ASP A 207 -6.51 15.00 -16.88
N ARG A 208 -7.84 15.15 -16.84
CA ARG A 208 -8.51 16.40 -17.25
C ARG A 208 -8.25 17.53 -16.28
N LEU A 209 -8.16 17.24 -14.98
CA LEU A 209 -7.80 18.22 -13.96
C LEU A 209 -6.39 18.76 -14.18
N ARG A 210 -5.43 17.87 -14.48
CA ARG A 210 -4.04 18.26 -14.81
C ARG A 210 -3.95 19.06 -16.11
N GLY A 211 -4.76 18.71 -17.10
CA GLY A 211 -4.82 19.37 -18.41
C GLY A 211 -5.80 20.55 -18.49
N MET A 212 -6.28 21.09 -17.35
CA MET A 212 -7.33 22.11 -17.33
C MET A 212 -6.97 23.38 -18.11
N GLU A 213 -5.73 23.83 -18.05
CA GLU A 213 -5.23 24.99 -18.81
C GLU A 213 -5.33 24.73 -20.31
N THR A 214 -4.88 23.58 -20.76
CA THR A 214 -4.95 23.16 -22.18
C THR A 214 -6.41 23.10 -22.64
N LEU A 215 -7.29 22.50 -21.86
CA LEU A 215 -8.73 22.43 -22.18
C LEU A 215 -9.37 23.82 -22.30
N ARG A 216 -8.97 24.77 -21.46
CA ARG A 216 -9.43 26.16 -21.51
C ARG A 216 -8.94 26.87 -22.77
N ILE A 217 -7.63 26.76 -23.08
CA ILE A 217 -7.01 27.40 -24.25
C ILE A 217 -7.66 26.90 -25.54
N PHE A 218 -7.91 25.59 -25.66
CA PHE A 218 -8.50 24.98 -26.85
C PHE A 218 -10.04 24.93 -26.84
N HIS A 219 -10.72 25.57 -25.90
CA HIS A 219 -12.17 25.62 -25.77
C HIS A 219 -12.86 24.25 -25.75
N ARG A 220 -12.20 23.21 -25.23
CA ARG A 220 -12.69 21.83 -25.21
C ARG A 220 -13.45 21.44 -23.93
N GLY A 221 -13.71 22.38 -23.02
CA GLY A 221 -14.34 22.12 -21.74
C GLY A 221 -15.71 21.43 -21.84
N GLN A 222 -16.56 21.84 -22.79
CA GLN A 222 -17.88 21.23 -22.97
C GLN A 222 -17.79 19.77 -23.43
N ALA A 223 -16.96 19.49 -24.44
CA ALA A 223 -16.76 18.14 -24.96
C ALA A 223 -16.20 17.19 -23.88
N GLU A 224 -15.28 17.68 -23.04
CA GLU A 224 -14.74 16.87 -21.92
C GLU A 224 -15.75 16.66 -20.81
N THR A 225 -16.65 17.62 -20.56
CA THR A 225 -17.77 17.45 -19.61
C THR A 225 -18.71 16.32 -20.09
N ASP A 226 -18.97 16.24 -21.38
CA ASP A 226 -19.80 15.15 -21.95
C ASP A 226 -19.10 13.79 -21.84
N ASN A 227 -17.79 13.71 -22.11
CA ASN A 227 -17.00 12.49 -21.92
C ASN A 227 -17.01 12.01 -20.46
N ILE A 228 -16.85 12.93 -19.49
CA ILE A 228 -16.93 12.59 -18.05
C ILE A 228 -18.34 12.14 -17.68
N ARG A 229 -19.38 12.76 -18.26
CA ARG A 229 -20.79 12.36 -18.03
C ARG A 229 -21.03 10.93 -18.49
N ASP A 230 -20.54 10.56 -19.68
CA ASP A 230 -20.69 9.20 -20.21
C ASP A 230 -19.95 8.17 -19.35
N ALA A 231 -18.72 8.46 -18.92
CA ALA A 231 -17.98 7.61 -18.01
C ALA A 231 -18.67 7.47 -16.64
N SER A 232 -19.27 8.56 -16.13
CA SER A 232 -20.05 8.56 -14.90
C SER A 232 -21.34 7.74 -15.03
N GLN A 233 -22.00 7.76 -16.20
CA GLN A 233 -23.18 6.94 -16.47
C GLN A 233 -22.83 5.45 -16.55
N ASP A 234 -21.70 5.07 -17.19
CA ASP A 234 -21.24 3.66 -17.19
C ASP A 234 -20.96 3.20 -15.76
N PHE A 235 -20.24 4.00 -14.97
CA PHE A 235 -20.00 3.69 -13.55
C PHE A 235 -21.31 3.52 -12.78
N ARG A 236 -22.29 4.42 -12.96
CA ARG A 236 -23.62 4.32 -12.33
C ARG A 236 -24.33 3.01 -12.71
N GLN A 237 -24.30 2.62 -14.00
CA GLN A 237 -24.93 1.38 -14.46
C GLN A 237 -24.29 0.15 -13.79
N ARG A 238 -22.94 0.10 -13.71
CA ARG A 238 -22.22 -0.98 -13.05
C ARG A 238 -22.50 -1.04 -11.55
N THR A 239 -22.58 0.12 -10.91
CA THR A 239 -22.94 0.22 -9.49
C THR A 239 -24.36 -0.33 -9.26
N MET A 240 -25.30 0.02 -10.15
CA MET A 240 -26.67 -0.51 -10.05
C MET A 240 -26.76 -2.03 -10.28
N GLU A 241 -25.90 -2.62 -11.15
CA GLU A 241 -25.79 -4.07 -11.29
C GLU A 241 -25.36 -4.72 -9.96
N VAL A 242 -24.31 -4.17 -9.31
CA VAL A 242 -23.83 -4.66 -8.00
C VAL A 242 -24.93 -4.55 -6.94
N LEU A 243 -25.59 -3.39 -6.85
CA LEU A 243 -26.67 -3.16 -5.89
C LEU A 243 -27.86 -4.13 -6.09
N ARG A 244 -28.29 -4.37 -7.34
CA ARG A 244 -29.34 -5.34 -7.65
C ARG A 244 -29.02 -6.74 -7.15
N LEU A 245 -27.76 -7.19 -7.35
CA LEU A 245 -27.31 -8.49 -6.86
C LEU A 245 -27.23 -8.53 -5.33
N ALA A 246 -26.80 -7.45 -4.69
CA ALA A 246 -26.75 -7.33 -3.23
C ALA A 246 -28.16 -7.38 -2.63
N PHE A 247 -29.13 -6.62 -3.20
CA PHE A 247 -30.54 -6.66 -2.76
C PHE A 247 -31.18 -8.02 -2.99
N LEU A 248 -30.89 -8.67 -4.14
CA LEU A 248 -31.38 -10.02 -4.42
C LEU A 248 -30.86 -11.03 -3.41
N SER A 249 -29.57 -10.95 -3.05
CA SER A 249 -28.97 -11.80 -2.02
C SER A 249 -29.63 -11.60 -0.66
N SER A 250 -29.81 -10.34 -0.22
CA SER A 250 -30.43 -10.03 1.06
C SER A 250 -31.92 -10.44 1.09
N GLY A 251 -32.64 -10.17 0.00
CA GLY A 251 -34.06 -10.57 -0.12
C GLY A 251 -34.27 -12.08 -0.09
N ALA A 252 -33.39 -12.84 -0.76
CA ALA A 252 -33.45 -14.29 -0.72
C ALA A 252 -33.12 -14.86 0.67
N LEU A 253 -32.12 -14.31 1.36
CA LEU A 253 -31.80 -14.69 2.75
C LEU A 253 -32.99 -14.47 3.67
N GLU A 254 -33.63 -13.30 3.57
CA GLU A 254 -34.81 -12.97 4.36
C GLU A 254 -35.99 -13.87 4.03
N PHE A 255 -36.23 -14.14 2.74
CA PHE A 255 -37.30 -15.04 2.29
C PHE A 255 -37.16 -16.46 2.86
N PHE A 256 -35.99 -17.10 2.71
CA PHE A 256 -35.75 -18.45 3.21
C PHE A 256 -35.79 -18.52 4.74
N THR A 257 -35.32 -17.50 5.43
CA THR A 257 -35.39 -17.39 6.89
C THR A 257 -36.85 -17.28 7.34
N SER A 258 -37.64 -16.41 6.74
CA SER A 258 -39.06 -16.21 7.05
C SER A 258 -39.87 -17.43 6.71
N LEU A 259 -39.58 -18.09 5.58
CA LEU A 259 -40.22 -19.35 5.20
C LEU A 259 -39.96 -20.45 6.24
N SER A 260 -38.74 -20.60 6.71
CA SER A 260 -38.38 -21.57 7.74
C SER A 260 -39.12 -21.31 9.07
N ILE A 261 -39.15 -20.05 9.50
CA ILE A 261 -39.86 -19.63 10.72
C ILE A 261 -41.38 -19.93 10.56
N ALA A 262 -41.94 -19.60 9.40
CA ALA A 262 -43.35 -19.88 9.11
C ALA A 262 -43.66 -21.40 9.13
N LEU A 263 -42.80 -22.23 8.54
CA LEU A 263 -42.95 -23.69 8.59
C LEU A 263 -42.94 -24.24 10.03
N VAL A 264 -41.99 -23.73 10.85
CA VAL A 264 -41.92 -24.07 12.28
C VAL A 264 -43.17 -23.62 13.02
N ALA A 265 -43.65 -22.39 12.76
CA ALA A 265 -44.87 -21.88 13.40
C ALA A 265 -46.12 -22.67 13.01
N VAL A 266 -46.29 -22.98 11.72
CA VAL A 266 -47.39 -23.80 11.21
C VAL A 266 -47.34 -25.22 11.81
N TYR A 267 -46.15 -25.84 11.83
CA TYR A 267 -45.97 -27.16 12.42
C TYR A 267 -46.39 -27.16 13.90
N PHE A 268 -45.92 -26.21 14.72
CA PHE A 268 -46.31 -26.14 16.12
C PHE A 268 -47.80 -25.78 16.31
N GLY A 269 -48.38 -24.91 15.45
CA GLY A 269 -49.78 -24.54 15.48
C GLY A 269 -50.68 -25.75 15.25
N PHE A 270 -50.46 -26.52 14.19
CA PHE A 270 -51.23 -27.73 13.91
C PHE A 270 -50.98 -28.87 14.93
N SER A 271 -49.74 -29.00 15.39
CA SER A 271 -49.41 -29.98 16.43
C SER A 271 -50.12 -29.63 17.75
N TYR A 272 -50.24 -28.34 18.09
CA TYR A 272 -50.91 -27.89 19.29
C TYR A 272 -52.43 -28.05 19.21
N LEU A 273 -53.03 -27.96 18.02
CA LEU A 273 -54.42 -28.25 17.76
C LEU A 273 -54.75 -29.76 17.72
N GLY A 274 -53.70 -30.62 17.79
CA GLY A 274 -53.87 -32.07 17.75
C GLY A 274 -53.99 -32.69 16.35
N GLU A 275 -53.88 -31.87 15.30
CA GLU A 275 -53.93 -32.30 13.90
C GLU A 275 -52.65 -32.99 13.42
N LEU A 276 -51.49 -32.66 14.02
CA LEU A 276 -50.23 -33.31 13.74
C LEU A 276 -49.67 -33.98 15.00
N ASN A 277 -49.48 -35.29 14.91
CA ASN A 277 -49.10 -36.13 16.07
C ASN A 277 -47.74 -36.81 15.88
N PHE A 278 -46.74 -36.05 15.40
CA PHE A 278 -45.37 -36.53 15.19
C PHE A 278 -44.33 -35.47 15.62
N GLY A 279 -43.10 -35.89 15.78
CA GLY A 279 -42.00 -34.98 16.08
C GLY A 279 -41.64 -34.86 17.56
N HIS A 280 -42.45 -35.40 18.46
CA HIS A 280 -42.19 -35.47 19.91
C HIS A 280 -41.92 -36.91 20.38
N TYR A 281 -41.28 -37.07 21.53
CA TYR A 281 -40.89 -38.36 22.09
C TYR A 281 -41.91 -38.87 23.13
N GLY A 282 -43.21 -38.80 22.77
CA GLY A 282 -44.29 -39.35 23.61
C GLY A 282 -44.92 -38.42 24.65
N ALA A 283 -44.32 -37.30 24.98
CA ALA A 283 -44.82 -36.34 25.98
C ALA A 283 -45.83 -35.29 25.44
N GLY A 284 -46.21 -35.41 24.17
CA GLY A 284 -46.98 -34.36 23.47
C GLY A 284 -46.20 -33.11 23.16
N VAL A 285 -46.83 -32.17 22.43
CA VAL A 285 -46.20 -30.87 22.11
C VAL A 285 -46.52 -29.88 23.20
N THR A 286 -45.48 -29.38 23.90
CA THR A 286 -45.67 -28.37 24.93
C THR A 286 -45.54 -26.95 24.36
N LEU A 287 -46.28 -25.99 24.91
CA LEU A 287 -46.17 -24.58 24.53
C LEU A 287 -44.73 -24.05 24.71
N MET A 288 -44.00 -24.55 25.73
CA MET A 288 -42.61 -24.25 25.95
C MET A 288 -41.71 -24.66 24.76
N ALA A 289 -41.94 -25.86 24.19
CA ALA A 289 -41.21 -26.36 23.03
C ALA A 289 -41.44 -25.45 21.81
N GLY A 290 -42.70 -25.03 21.58
CA GLY A 290 -43.05 -24.09 20.52
C GLY A 290 -42.37 -22.73 20.68
N PHE A 291 -42.50 -22.12 21.86
CA PHE A 291 -41.83 -20.83 22.12
C PHE A 291 -40.30 -20.92 22.00
N LEU A 292 -39.68 -21.94 22.60
CA LEU A 292 -38.24 -22.14 22.50
C LEU A 292 -37.76 -22.23 21.06
N THR A 293 -38.43 -23.04 20.24
CA THR A 293 -38.02 -23.20 18.84
C THR A 293 -38.28 -21.96 18.03
N LEU A 294 -39.39 -21.26 18.20
CA LEU A 294 -39.73 -20.03 17.50
C LEU A 294 -38.75 -18.87 17.86
N ILE A 295 -38.31 -18.80 19.12
CA ILE A 295 -37.31 -17.80 19.56
C ILE A 295 -35.93 -18.12 19.00
N LEU A 296 -35.57 -19.41 18.92
CA LEU A 296 -34.26 -19.86 18.42
C LEU A 296 -34.20 -19.87 16.88
N ALA A 297 -35.31 -19.97 16.16
CA ALA A 297 -35.32 -20.05 14.69
C ALA A 297 -34.63 -18.84 14.01
N PRO A 298 -34.89 -17.56 14.36
CA PRO A 298 -34.16 -16.43 13.81
C PRO A 298 -32.66 -16.48 14.14
N GLU A 299 -32.30 -16.85 15.37
CA GLU A 299 -30.90 -16.93 15.82
C GLU A 299 -30.13 -18.09 15.17
N PHE A 300 -30.84 -19.13 14.70
CA PHE A 300 -30.27 -20.23 13.91
C PHE A 300 -29.73 -19.73 12.55
N PHE A 301 -30.49 -18.85 11.88
CA PHE A 301 -30.12 -18.32 10.57
C PHE A 301 -29.19 -17.12 10.63
N GLN A 302 -29.12 -16.39 11.76
CA GLN A 302 -28.35 -15.16 11.88
C GLN A 302 -26.84 -15.34 11.54
N PRO A 303 -26.13 -16.39 12.04
CA PRO A 303 -24.72 -16.59 11.69
C PRO A 303 -24.48 -16.89 10.22
N LEU A 304 -25.44 -17.53 9.54
CA LEU A 304 -25.38 -17.81 8.09
C LEU A 304 -25.58 -16.52 7.30
N ARG A 305 -26.49 -15.65 7.73
CA ARG A 305 -26.75 -14.33 7.16
C ARG A 305 -25.51 -13.43 7.28
N ASP A 306 -24.93 -13.37 8.48
CA ASP A 306 -23.70 -12.61 8.74
C ASP A 306 -22.53 -13.10 7.88
N LEU A 307 -22.38 -14.42 7.72
CA LEU A 307 -21.35 -14.99 6.84
C LEU A 307 -21.54 -14.55 5.39
N GLY A 308 -22.80 -14.47 4.93
CA GLY A 308 -23.15 -13.95 3.61
C GLY A 308 -22.74 -12.48 3.44
N THR A 309 -23.02 -11.67 4.43
CA THR A 309 -22.64 -10.25 4.45
C THR A 309 -21.12 -10.08 4.40
N PHE A 310 -20.38 -10.86 5.19
CA PHE A 310 -18.91 -10.79 5.23
C PHE A 310 -18.22 -11.50 4.06
N TYR A 311 -18.95 -12.13 3.13
CA TYR A 311 -18.36 -12.74 1.94
C TYR A 311 -17.65 -11.72 1.04
N HIS A 312 -18.15 -10.48 1.00
CA HIS A 312 -17.51 -9.38 0.28
C HIS A 312 -16.12 -9.06 0.83
N ALA A 313 -15.94 -9.10 2.16
CA ALA A 313 -14.64 -8.91 2.80
C ALA A 313 -13.61 -9.97 2.36
N LYS A 314 -14.06 -11.24 2.15
CA LYS A 314 -13.20 -12.27 1.56
C LYS A 314 -12.79 -11.92 0.13
N ALA A 315 -13.70 -11.44 -0.69
CA ALA A 315 -13.41 -11.08 -2.08
C ALA A 315 -12.41 -9.93 -2.18
N GLN A 316 -12.59 -8.88 -1.36
CA GLN A 316 -11.65 -7.76 -1.24
C GLN A 316 -10.26 -8.23 -0.77
N ALA A 317 -10.20 -9.02 0.30
CA ALA A 317 -8.94 -9.55 0.81
C ALA A 317 -8.19 -10.44 -0.20
N VAL A 318 -8.91 -11.23 -1.02
CA VAL A 318 -8.29 -12.03 -2.09
C VAL A 318 -7.72 -11.13 -3.19
N GLY A 319 -8.42 -10.05 -3.55
CA GLY A 319 -7.92 -9.03 -4.49
C GLY A 319 -6.64 -8.35 -3.99
N ALA A 320 -6.65 -7.90 -2.74
CA ALA A 320 -5.49 -7.30 -2.08
C ALA A 320 -4.32 -8.28 -1.96
N ALA A 321 -4.61 -9.53 -1.60
CA ALA A 321 -3.60 -10.59 -1.49
C ALA A 321 -2.89 -10.88 -2.81
N ASP A 322 -3.54 -10.74 -3.96
CA ASP A 322 -2.91 -10.97 -5.27
C ASP A 322 -1.82 -9.93 -5.54
N SER A 323 -2.11 -8.66 -5.30
CA SER A 323 -1.13 -7.58 -5.44
C SER A 323 0.03 -7.69 -4.43
N LEU A 324 -0.32 -7.91 -3.15
CA LEU A 324 0.66 -8.03 -2.07
C LEU A 324 1.56 -9.25 -2.25
N LYS A 325 0.98 -10.42 -2.55
CA LYS A 325 1.75 -11.64 -2.78
C LYS A 325 2.67 -11.50 -3.99
N THR A 326 2.16 -10.95 -5.10
CA THR A 326 2.98 -10.69 -6.29
C THR A 326 4.15 -9.78 -5.96
N PHE A 327 3.92 -8.70 -5.19
CA PHE A 327 4.99 -7.83 -4.72
C PHE A 327 5.99 -8.56 -3.81
N MET A 328 5.50 -9.35 -2.85
CA MET A 328 6.36 -10.08 -1.90
C MET A 328 7.18 -11.20 -2.55
N GLU A 329 6.71 -11.79 -3.64
CA GLU A 329 7.37 -12.87 -4.36
C GLU A 329 8.21 -12.38 -5.56
N THR A 330 8.06 -11.12 -6.00
CA THR A 330 8.88 -10.55 -7.07
C THR A 330 10.36 -10.64 -6.69
N PRO A 331 11.21 -11.31 -7.48
CA PRO A 331 12.62 -11.36 -7.19
C PRO A 331 13.18 -9.93 -7.12
N LEU A 332 13.79 -9.57 -6.01
CA LEU A 332 14.60 -8.36 -5.93
C LEU A 332 15.99 -8.73 -6.40
N THR A 333 16.48 -8.08 -7.44
CA THR A 333 17.89 -8.15 -7.77
C THR A 333 18.64 -7.45 -6.64
N GLN A 334 19.08 -8.22 -5.66
CA GLN A 334 19.88 -7.68 -4.58
C GLN A 334 21.20 -7.19 -5.18
N VAL A 335 21.48 -5.92 -5.02
CA VAL A 335 22.86 -5.44 -5.13
C VAL A 335 23.62 -6.16 -4.02
N GLU A 336 24.62 -6.94 -4.39
CA GLU A 336 25.45 -7.67 -3.42
C GLU A 336 25.96 -6.66 -2.38
N ARG A 337 25.79 -6.98 -1.10
CA ARG A 337 26.20 -6.15 0.03
C ARG A 337 27.36 -6.84 0.71
N GLY A 338 28.51 -6.22 0.67
CA GLY A 338 29.69 -6.69 1.39
C GLY A 338 29.75 -6.14 2.82
N GLU A 339 30.81 -6.48 3.50
CA GLU A 339 31.10 -6.04 4.88
C GLU A 339 32.39 -5.18 4.95
N LYS A 340 33.11 -5.01 3.82
CA LYS A 340 34.33 -4.22 3.78
C LYS A 340 34.02 -2.73 3.96
N THR A 341 34.93 -2.03 4.62
CA THR A 341 34.83 -0.59 4.87
C THR A 341 36.05 0.12 4.34
N LEU A 342 35.87 1.32 3.85
CA LEU A 342 36.94 2.23 3.48
C LEU A 342 37.32 3.10 4.69
N ASN A 343 38.48 3.73 4.60
CA ASN A 343 38.87 4.73 5.58
C ASN A 343 38.11 6.05 5.31
N ASP A 344 37.42 6.56 6.33
CA ASP A 344 36.56 7.74 6.21
C ASP A 344 37.30 9.04 5.85
N ASN A 345 38.63 9.05 5.96
CA ASN A 345 39.46 10.24 5.70
C ASN A 345 40.07 10.29 4.29
N ASP A 346 40.04 9.16 3.55
CA ASP A 346 40.67 9.10 2.25
C ASP A 346 39.73 9.65 1.15
N LEU A 347 40.28 10.41 0.22
CA LEU A 347 39.58 10.79 -1.00
C LEU A 347 39.27 9.54 -1.83
N ILE A 348 38.16 9.55 -2.52
CA ILE A 348 37.66 8.40 -3.26
C ILE A 348 38.21 8.43 -4.68
N SER A 349 38.82 7.32 -5.10
CA SER A 349 39.08 6.99 -6.51
C SER A 349 38.10 5.91 -6.97
N VAL A 350 37.68 5.98 -8.23
CA VAL A 350 36.77 4.97 -8.84
C VAL A 350 37.36 4.48 -10.15
N GLU A 351 37.48 3.16 -10.33
CA GLU A 351 37.92 2.53 -11.56
C GLU A 351 36.89 1.53 -12.04
N ALA A 352 36.49 1.63 -13.30
CA ALA A 352 35.56 0.70 -13.94
C ALA A 352 36.25 -0.05 -15.09
N ARG A 353 36.06 -1.38 -15.14
CA ARG A 353 36.54 -2.24 -16.23
C ARG A 353 35.42 -3.12 -16.72
N ASP A 354 35.11 -2.99 -18.01
CA ASP A 354 34.03 -3.72 -18.69
C ASP A 354 32.69 -3.66 -17.91
N LEU A 355 32.41 -2.51 -17.30
CA LEU A 355 31.25 -2.30 -16.47
C LEU A 355 29.97 -2.27 -17.31
N VAL A 356 29.07 -3.22 -17.08
CA VAL A 356 27.73 -3.28 -17.71
C VAL A 356 26.67 -3.06 -16.63
N ILE A 357 25.95 -1.96 -16.75
CA ILE A 357 24.89 -1.56 -15.81
C ILE A 357 23.58 -2.17 -16.25
N LYS A 358 22.87 -2.81 -15.32
CA LYS A 358 21.57 -3.45 -15.58
C LYS A 358 20.45 -2.80 -14.76
N SER A 359 19.24 -2.85 -15.32
CA SER A 359 18.04 -2.54 -14.53
C SER A 359 17.77 -3.67 -13.52
N PRO A 360 16.90 -3.42 -12.51
CA PRO A 360 16.48 -4.49 -11.59
C PRO A 360 15.81 -5.69 -12.27
N GLU A 361 15.27 -5.50 -13.49
CA GLU A 361 14.68 -6.55 -14.33
C GLU A 361 15.70 -7.26 -15.25
N GLY A 362 16.99 -6.87 -15.17
CA GLY A 362 18.07 -7.47 -15.95
C GLY A 362 18.31 -6.86 -17.34
N LYS A 363 17.60 -5.79 -17.71
CA LYS A 363 17.86 -5.09 -18.98
C LYS A 363 19.14 -4.27 -18.90
N VAL A 364 20.01 -4.33 -19.91
CA VAL A 364 21.19 -3.48 -20.02
C VAL A 364 20.79 -2.02 -20.19
N LEU A 365 21.31 -1.14 -19.34
CA LEU A 365 21.07 0.31 -19.35
C LEU A 365 22.28 1.07 -19.92
N ALA A 366 23.50 0.61 -19.65
CA ALA A 366 24.73 1.18 -20.17
C ALA A 366 25.86 0.14 -20.09
N GLY A 367 26.89 0.28 -20.91
CA GLY A 367 28.11 -0.50 -20.93
C GLY A 367 28.37 -1.23 -22.26
N PRO A 368 29.57 -1.83 -22.43
CA PRO A 368 30.65 -1.83 -21.42
C PRO A 368 31.30 -0.46 -21.22
N LEU A 369 31.53 -0.07 -19.96
CA LEU A 369 32.17 1.19 -19.59
C LEU A 369 33.57 0.93 -19.02
N ASN A 370 34.54 1.70 -19.48
CA ASN A 370 35.91 1.68 -19.00
C ASN A 370 36.32 3.14 -18.67
N PHE A 371 36.60 3.42 -17.40
CA PHE A 371 36.99 4.75 -16.95
C PHE A 371 37.78 4.70 -15.63
N ALA A 372 38.53 5.76 -15.37
CA ALA A 372 39.18 5.96 -14.09
C ALA A 372 38.91 7.41 -13.60
N LEU A 373 38.32 7.53 -12.41
CA LEU A 373 38.11 8.79 -11.70
C LEU A 373 39.15 8.88 -10.58
N PRO A 374 40.21 9.68 -10.73
CA PRO A 374 41.25 9.80 -9.72
C PRO A 374 40.72 10.44 -8.43
N ALA A 375 41.35 10.13 -7.30
CA ALA A 375 41.06 10.76 -6.02
C ALA A 375 41.28 12.27 -6.08
N GLY A 376 40.29 13.06 -5.67
CA GLY A 376 40.30 14.52 -5.70
C GLY A 376 40.05 15.14 -7.09
N ALA A 377 39.88 14.34 -8.14
CA ALA A 377 39.57 14.86 -9.48
C ALA A 377 38.13 15.31 -9.60
N ARG A 378 37.91 16.33 -10.42
CA ARG A 378 36.59 16.85 -10.80
C ARG A 378 36.30 16.50 -12.27
N VAL A 379 35.43 15.57 -12.49
CA VAL A 379 35.10 15.04 -13.83
C VAL A 379 33.69 15.42 -14.22
N VAL A 380 33.54 15.82 -15.47
CA VAL A 380 32.21 16.09 -16.06
C VAL A 380 31.84 15.00 -17.06
N LEU A 381 30.66 14.45 -16.92
CA LEU A 381 30.07 13.48 -17.85
C LEU A 381 28.97 14.16 -18.67
N VAL A 382 29.24 14.36 -19.97
CA VAL A 382 28.30 14.96 -20.91
C VAL A 382 27.73 13.93 -21.87
N GLY A 383 26.58 14.22 -22.46
CA GLY A 383 25.96 13.36 -23.48
C GLY A 383 24.46 13.59 -23.60
N GLN A 384 23.88 13.02 -24.65
CA GLN A 384 22.43 13.15 -24.92
C GLN A 384 21.57 12.53 -23.83
N SER A 385 20.30 12.97 -23.72
CA SER A 385 19.34 12.36 -22.81
C SER A 385 19.14 10.86 -23.16
N GLY A 386 19.10 10.00 -22.15
CA GLY A 386 18.99 8.56 -22.36
C GLY A 386 20.30 7.82 -22.62
N SER A 387 21.46 8.49 -22.68
CA SER A 387 22.76 7.84 -22.91
C SER A 387 23.25 6.95 -21.74
N GLY A 388 22.58 6.96 -20.57
CA GLY A 388 22.94 6.11 -19.41
C GLY A 388 23.64 6.83 -18.27
N LYS A 389 23.81 8.16 -18.30
CA LYS A 389 24.52 8.97 -17.28
C LYS A 389 23.96 8.79 -15.87
N SER A 390 22.66 8.96 -15.70
CA SER A 390 22.01 8.77 -14.39
C SER A 390 22.04 7.30 -13.93
N SER A 391 22.14 6.34 -14.87
CA SER A 391 22.34 4.92 -14.53
C SER A 391 23.72 4.70 -13.90
N LEU A 392 24.75 5.35 -14.42
CA LEU A 392 26.09 5.31 -13.83
C LEU A 392 26.09 5.88 -12.40
N LEU A 393 25.46 7.06 -12.18
CA LEU A 393 25.35 7.63 -10.84
C LEU A 393 24.59 6.69 -9.88
N ASN A 394 23.48 6.11 -10.32
CA ASN A 394 22.71 5.16 -9.50
C ASN A 394 23.51 3.88 -9.18
N THR A 395 24.41 3.46 -10.08
CA THR A 395 25.31 2.32 -9.82
C THR A 395 26.34 2.69 -8.76
N LEU A 396 26.95 3.86 -8.83
CA LEU A 396 27.87 4.37 -7.82
C LEU A 396 27.20 4.54 -6.45
N LEU A 397 25.93 4.95 -6.42
CA LEU A 397 25.11 4.99 -5.20
C LEU A 397 24.78 3.61 -4.63
N GLY A 398 25.08 2.52 -5.37
CA GLY A 398 24.77 1.16 -4.99
C GLY A 398 23.27 0.82 -5.13
N PHE A 399 22.55 1.44 -6.07
CA PHE A 399 21.13 1.23 -6.32
C PHE A 399 20.85 0.35 -7.53
N LEU A 400 21.79 0.22 -8.46
CA LEU A 400 21.67 -0.61 -9.65
C LEU A 400 22.68 -1.76 -9.65
N PRO A 401 22.27 -2.97 -10.09
CA PRO A 401 23.17 -4.08 -10.28
C PRO A 401 24.04 -3.88 -11.52
N TYR A 402 25.23 -4.46 -11.50
CA TYR A 402 26.17 -4.39 -12.62
C TYR A 402 26.95 -5.69 -12.79
N GLU A 403 27.52 -5.87 -13.98
CA GLU A 403 28.53 -6.88 -14.31
C GLU A 403 29.85 -6.21 -14.64
N GLY A 404 30.94 -6.96 -14.65
CA GLY A 404 32.29 -6.41 -14.76
C GLY A 404 32.85 -6.02 -13.41
N SER A 405 33.79 -5.06 -13.37
CA SER A 405 34.45 -4.60 -12.14
C SER A 405 34.24 -3.10 -11.94
N LEU A 406 33.93 -2.72 -10.71
CA LEU A 406 33.81 -1.34 -10.25
C LEU A 406 34.54 -1.19 -8.92
N MET A 407 35.77 -0.76 -9.00
CA MET A 407 36.66 -0.63 -7.84
C MET A 407 36.59 0.77 -7.24
N VAL A 408 36.53 0.84 -5.93
CA VAL A 408 36.57 2.09 -5.13
C VAL A 408 37.74 1.98 -4.17
N ASN A 409 38.76 2.83 -4.34
CA ASN A 409 40.03 2.76 -3.60
C ASN A 409 40.62 1.34 -3.58
N GLY A 410 40.51 0.61 -4.71
CA GLY A 410 41.03 -0.74 -4.86
C GLY A 410 40.17 -1.85 -4.25
N VAL A 411 38.96 -1.53 -3.75
CA VAL A 411 37.99 -2.50 -3.24
C VAL A 411 36.78 -2.53 -4.18
N GLU A 412 36.31 -3.73 -4.55
CA GLU A 412 35.12 -3.89 -5.40
C GLU A 412 33.88 -3.33 -4.69
N LEU A 413 33.09 -2.48 -5.36
CA LEU A 413 31.94 -1.78 -4.76
C LEU A 413 30.94 -2.74 -4.12
N ARG A 414 30.69 -3.91 -4.72
CA ARG A 414 29.77 -4.93 -4.18
C ARG A 414 30.26 -5.59 -2.88
N GLU A 415 31.56 -5.48 -2.57
CA GLU A 415 32.15 -5.99 -1.32
C GLU A 415 32.10 -4.97 -0.18
N LEU A 416 31.76 -3.71 -0.47
CA LEU A 416 31.64 -2.66 0.54
C LEU A 416 30.32 -2.76 1.30
N ASP A 417 30.35 -2.40 2.60
CA ASP A 417 29.16 -2.12 3.37
C ASP A 417 28.41 -0.93 2.78
N ALA A 418 27.22 -1.18 2.27
CA ALA A 418 26.45 -0.20 1.49
C ALA A 418 26.01 1.03 2.31
N GLU A 419 25.84 0.90 3.64
CA GLU A 419 25.47 2.02 4.50
C GLU A 419 26.67 2.92 4.75
N ARG A 420 27.82 2.32 5.11
CA ARG A 420 29.08 3.06 5.30
C ARG A 420 29.54 3.70 4.01
N TRP A 421 29.43 2.99 2.87
CA TRP A 421 29.73 3.57 1.57
C TRP A 421 28.94 4.85 1.32
N ARG A 422 27.60 4.80 1.49
CA ARG A 422 26.75 5.98 1.26
C ARG A 422 26.98 7.14 2.23
N ARG A 423 27.56 6.91 3.40
CA ARG A 423 27.99 8.00 4.30
C ARG A 423 29.18 8.80 3.77
N LEU A 424 29.99 8.21 2.88
CA LEU A 424 31.10 8.89 2.22
C LEU A 424 30.65 9.68 0.98
N LEU A 425 29.39 9.51 0.56
CA LEU A 425 28.84 10.15 -0.62
C LEU A 425 27.96 11.34 -0.26
N SER A 426 27.92 12.29 -1.20
CA SER A 426 26.83 13.25 -1.28
C SER A 426 26.25 13.27 -2.69
N TRP A 427 24.96 13.50 -2.81
CA TRP A 427 24.26 13.38 -4.07
C TRP A 427 23.19 14.44 -4.26
N VAL A 428 23.13 14.99 -5.49
CA VAL A 428 22.06 15.87 -5.96
C VAL A 428 21.47 15.26 -7.22
N GLY A 429 20.17 14.94 -7.17
CA GLY A 429 19.46 14.40 -8.32
C GLY A 429 18.84 15.49 -9.19
N GLN A 430 18.45 15.13 -10.42
CA GLN A 430 17.82 15.99 -11.39
C GLN A 430 16.53 16.66 -10.88
N ASN A 431 15.70 15.91 -10.12
CA ASN A 431 14.46 16.40 -9.55
C ASN A 431 14.55 16.43 -8.02
N PRO A 432 14.80 17.59 -7.40
CA PRO A 432 14.97 17.67 -5.96
C PRO A 432 13.66 17.38 -5.21
N GLN A 433 13.74 16.48 -4.25
CA GLN A 433 12.62 16.16 -3.37
C GLN A 433 12.79 16.91 -2.05
N LEU A 434 11.84 17.80 -1.77
CA LEU A 434 11.79 18.56 -0.52
C LEU A 434 10.55 18.09 0.26
N PRO A 435 10.71 17.31 1.35
CA PRO A 435 9.61 16.97 2.24
C PRO A 435 8.88 18.19 2.78
N ALA A 436 7.60 18.01 3.15
CA ALA A 436 6.79 19.06 3.78
C ALA A 436 7.34 19.40 5.18
N ALA A 437 8.27 20.36 5.23
CA ALA A 437 8.98 20.81 6.40
C ALA A 437 9.51 22.23 6.16
N THR A 438 10.21 22.83 7.09
CA THR A 438 10.88 24.12 6.87
C THR A 438 12.11 23.97 5.95
N LEU A 439 12.59 25.09 5.37
CA LEU A 439 13.84 25.08 4.60
C LEU A 439 15.02 24.59 5.44
N ARG A 440 15.10 25.02 6.70
CA ARG A 440 16.11 24.60 7.66
C ARG A 440 16.10 23.08 7.85
N GLU A 441 14.96 22.51 8.14
CA GLU A 441 14.81 21.06 8.32
C GLU A 441 15.15 20.29 7.05
N ASN A 442 14.80 20.84 5.89
CA ASN A 442 15.14 20.26 4.61
C ASN A 442 16.64 20.19 4.35
N VAL A 443 17.41 21.21 4.72
CA VAL A 443 18.87 21.19 4.56
C VAL A 443 19.50 20.29 5.61
N LEU A 444 19.07 20.37 6.87
CA LEU A 444 19.56 19.53 7.98
C LEU A 444 19.18 18.05 7.86
N LEU A 445 18.31 17.67 6.92
CA LEU A 445 17.96 16.26 6.68
C LEU A 445 19.20 15.38 6.43
N ALA A 446 20.21 15.93 5.78
CA ALA A 446 21.46 15.22 5.48
C ALA A 446 22.38 15.08 6.70
N TRP A 447 22.36 16.06 7.59
CA TRP A 447 23.17 16.10 8.81
C TRP A 447 22.46 16.87 9.93
N PRO A 448 21.58 16.20 10.72
CA PRO A 448 20.78 16.86 11.76
C PRO A 448 21.60 17.56 12.86
N GLU A 449 22.83 17.10 13.10
CA GLU A 449 23.71 17.59 14.16
C GLU A 449 24.66 18.74 13.67
N ALA A 450 24.50 19.19 12.43
CA ALA A 450 25.32 20.25 11.89
C ALA A 450 25.15 21.57 12.68
N SER A 451 26.25 22.25 12.95
CA SER A 451 26.24 23.56 13.63
C SER A 451 25.63 24.65 12.76
N GLU A 452 25.15 25.72 13.38
CA GLU A 452 24.60 26.88 12.65
C GLU A 452 25.64 27.53 11.71
N ALA A 453 26.93 27.45 12.05
CA ALA A 453 28.00 27.94 11.19
C ALA A 453 28.14 27.08 9.92
N GLN A 454 28.09 25.76 10.06
CA GLN A 454 28.13 24.82 8.93
C GLN A 454 26.90 24.98 8.04
N LEU A 455 25.71 25.11 8.65
CA LEU A 455 24.48 25.36 7.93
C LEU A 455 24.55 26.63 7.08
N ARG A 456 24.99 27.77 7.68
CA ARG A 456 25.16 29.03 6.96
C ARG A 456 26.17 28.90 5.81
N LEU A 457 27.32 28.26 6.06
CA LEU A 457 28.33 28.05 5.02
C LEU A 457 27.76 27.23 3.83
N ALA A 458 26.97 26.17 4.10
CA ALA A 458 26.34 25.37 3.06
C ALA A 458 25.29 26.17 2.26
N LEU A 459 24.51 27.01 2.94
CA LEU A 459 23.52 27.90 2.30
C LEU A 459 24.19 28.94 1.41
N ASP A 460 25.31 29.53 1.88
CA ASP A 460 26.06 30.53 1.14
C ASP A 460 26.76 29.91 -0.09
N LYS A 461 27.39 28.74 0.07
CA LYS A 461 27.98 27.97 -1.04
C LYS A 461 26.99 27.58 -2.13
N ALA A 462 25.73 27.33 -1.76
CA ALA A 462 24.66 26.96 -2.69
C ALA A 462 23.81 28.16 -3.16
N TRP A 463 24.21 29.40 -2.83
CA TRP A 463 23.47 30.63 -3.18
C TRP A 463 22.01 30.65 -2.71
N VAL A 464 21.74 29.99 -1.60
CA VAL A 464 20.42 29.92 -0.99
C VAL A 464 20.15 31.15 -0.13
N SER A 465 21.16 31.69 0.55
CA SER A 465 21.06 32.87 1.41
C SER A 465 20.45 34.07 0.71
N GLU A 466 20.71 34.25 -0.59
CA GLU A 466 20.22 35.33 -1.42
C GLU A 466 18.70 35.42 -1.47
N PHE A 467 18.04 34.31 -1.72
CA PHE A 467 16.57 34.27 -1.80
C PHE A 467 15.88 34.04 -0.44
N ILE A 468 16.54 33.38 0.51
CA ILE A 468 16.00 33.22 1.88
C ILE A 468 15.74 34.58 2.53
N ALA A 469 16.57 35.57 2.29
CA ALA A 469 16.39 36.93 2.80
C ALA A 469 15.09 37.60 2.30
N LEU A 470 14.57 37.17 1.17
CA LEU A 470 13.33 37.67 0.57
C LEU A 470 12.07 36.94 1.08
N LEU A 471 12.24 35.82 1.80
CA LEU A 471 11.11 35.04 2.32
C LEU A 471 10.62 35.60 3.67
N PRO A 472 9.28 35.64 3.91
CA PRO A 472 8.72 36.25 5.12
C PRO A 472 9.21 35.64 6.44
N GLN A 473 9.55 34.36 6.45
CA GLN A 473 10.04 33.63 7.62
C GLN A 473 11.51 33.18 7.46
N GLY A 474 12.21 33.69 6.44
CA GLY A 474 13.59 33.31 6.18
C GLY A 474 13.75 31.80 6.04
N ILE A 475 14.77 31.23 6.71
CA ILE A 475 15.06 29.79 6.69
C ILE A 475 13.96 28.92 7.35
N HIS A 476 13.08 29.50 8.15
CA HIS A 476 11.95 28.81 8.78
C HIS A 476 10.69 28.79 7.90
N THR A 477 10.78 29.27 6.66
CA THR A 477 9.68 29.20 5.71
C THR A 477 9.33 27.75 5.44
N ALA A 478 8.05 27.39 5.63
CA ALA A 478 7.55 26.06 5.33
C ALA A 478 7.51 25.81 3.82
N VAL A 479 8.03 24.68 3.39
CA VAL A 479 7.97 24.17 2.03
C VAL A 479 6.80 23.19 1.97
N GLY A 480 5.82 23.45 1.06
CA GLY A 480 4.68 22.56 0.86
C GLY A 480 5.05 21.32 0.05
N ASP A 481 4.05 20.43 -0.14
CA ASP A 481 4.20 19.25 -0.98
C ASP A 481 4.77 19.61 -2.34
N GLN A 482 5.83 18.89 -2.74
CA GLN A 482 6.56 19.10 -4.00
C GLN A 482 7.17 20.51 -4.19
N ALA A 483 7.54 21.18 -3.09
CA ALA A 483 8.13 22.53 -3.12
C ALA A 483 7.21 23.61 -3.76
N GLY A 484 5.89 23.44 -3.71
CA GLY A 484 4.90 24.28 -4.40
C GLY A 484 4.94 25.79 -4.12
N ARG A 485 5.81 26.29 -3.24
CA ARG A 485 6.06 27.71 -2.97
C ARG A 485 7.41 28.20 -3.48
N LEU A 486 8.26 27.31 -4.00
CA LEU A 486 9.58 27.61 -4.51
C LEU A 486 9.62 27.40 -6.02
N SER A 487 10.44 28.18 -6.73
CA SER A 487 10.78 27.86 -8.11
C SER A 487 11.61 26.56 -8.15
N VAL A 488 11.61 25.87 -9.29
CA VAL A 488 12.39 24.63 -9.45
C VAL A 488 13.88 24.89 -9.19
N GLY A 489 14.41 26.03 -9.65
CA GLY A 489 15.79 26.43 -9.40
C GLY A 489 16.09 26.73 -7.92
N GLN A 490 15.12 27.29 -7.15
CA GLN A 490 15.28 27.46 -5.70
C GLN A 490 15.29 26.12 -4.98
N ALA A 491 14.42 25.18 -5.37
CA ALA A 491 14.42 23.82 -4.82
C ALA A 491 15.73 23.09 -5.11
N GLN A 492 16.29 23.27 -6.32
CA GLN A 492 17.57 22.70 -6.72
C GLN A 492 18.71 23.23 -5.84
N ARG A 493 18.79 24.56 -5.63
CA ARG A 493 19.80 25.17 -4.76
C ARG A 493 19.72 24.67 -3.31
N ILE A 494 18.52 24.41 -2.79
CA ILE A 494 18.34 23.80 -1.46
C ILE A 494 18.89 22.37 -1.43
N ALA A 495 18.63 21.57 -2.48
CA ALA A 495 19.19 20.22 -2.57
C ALA A 495 20.72 20.23 -2.63
N VAL A 496 21.31 21.21 -3.31
CA VAL A 496 22.77 21.41 -3.32
C VAL A 496 23.28 21.85 -1.95
N ALA A 497 22.61 22.78 -1.26
CA ALA A 497 22.96 23.14 0.11
C ALA A 497 22.95 21.92 1.04
N ARG A 498 21.95 21.06 0.90
CA ARG A 498 21.86 19.78 1.61
C ARG A 498 23.07 18.88 1.32
N ALA A 499 23.45 18.79 0.05
CA ALA A 499 24.59 17.96 -0.36
C ALA A 499 25.94 18.50 0.13
N LEU A 500 26.11 19.80 0.11
CA LEU A 500 27.35 20.49 0.57
C LEU A 500 27.45 20.59 2.09
N LEU A 501 26.38 20.36 2.84
CA LEU A 501 26.41 20.36 4.30
C LEU A 501 27.19 19.16 4.86
N VAL A 502 27.11 18.00 4.17
CA VAL A 502 27.77 16.76 4.58
C VAL A 502 29.24 16.80 4.15
N PRO A 503 30.21 16.51 5.02
CA PRO A 503 31.58 16.34 4.64
C PRO A 503 31.80 15.03 3.86
N CYS A 504 31.42 15.03 2.58
CA CYS A 504 31.54 13.87 1.71
C CYS A 504 32.95 13.74 1.11
N ARG A 505 33.26 12.52 0.64
CA ARG A 505 34.53 12.21 -0.05
C ARG A 505 34.32 12.04 -1.56
N LEU A 506 33.08 11.76 -1.98
CA LEU A 506 32.69 11.74 -3.38
C LEU A 506 31.36 12.47 -3.52
N LEU A 507 31.32 13.50 -4.36
CA LEU A 507 30.15 14.30 -4.70
C LEU A 507 29.63 13.87 -6.07
N LEU A 508 28.38 13.44 -6.12
CA LEU A 508 27.69 13.02 -7.33
C LEU A 508 26.57 14.03 -7.65
N LEU A 509 26.59 14.59 -8.84
CA LEU A 509 25.67 15.65 -9.26
C LEU A 509 25.00 15.26 -10.58
N ASP A 510 23.67 15.21 -10.61
CA ASP A 510 22.87 14.90 -11.79
C ASP A 510 22.08 16.13 -12.23
N GLU A 511 22.61 16.86 -13.21
CA GLU A 511 22.01 18.07 -13.79
C GLU A 511 21.59 19.13 -12.74
N PRO A 512 22.49 19.52 -11.82
CA PRO A 512 22.13 20.35 -10.66
C PRO A 512 21.69 21.77 -11.02
N ALA A 513 21.87 22.21 -12.27
CA ALA A 513 21.58 23.55 -12.76
C ALA A 513 20.48 23.61 -13.83
N ALA A 514 19.87 22.47 -14.21
CA ALA A 514 18.98 22.35 -15.35
C ALA A 514 17.74 23.28 -15.38
N SER A 515 17.40 23.91 -14.26
CA SER A 515 16.20 24.75 -14.12
C SER A 515 16.53 26.19 -13.75
N LEU A 516 17.80 26.61 -13.90
CA LEU A 516 18.26 27.96 -13.65
C LEU A 516 18.25 28.77 -14.96
N ASP A 517 18.03 30.09 -14.86
CA ASP A 517 18.32 30.99 -15.96
C ASP A 517 19.83 31.08 -16.22
N ALA A 518 20.25 31.43 -17.44
CA ALA A 518 21.66 31.40 -17.86
C ALA A 518 22.62 32.16 -16.94
N HIS A 519 22.16 33.29 -16.39
CA HIS A 519 23.02 34.10 -15.49
C HIS A 519 23.14 33.45 -14.10
N SER A 520 22.06 32.98 -13.54
CA SER A 520 22.05 32.25 -12.26
C SER A 520 22.81 30.93 -12.37
N GLU A 521 22.70 30.27 -13.52
CA GLU A 521 23.39 29.03 -13.82
C GLU A 521 24.91 29.22 -13.85
N GLN A 522 25.42 30.20 -14.57
CA GLN A 522 26.86 30.46 -14.65
C GLN A 522 27.47 30.73 -13.27
N ARG A 523 26.79 31.55 -12.45
CA ARG A 523 27.21 31.81 -11.06
C ARG A 523 27.17 30.57 -10.18
N PHE A 524 26.11 29.79 -10.34
CA PHE A 524 25.93 28.55 -9.59
C PHE A 524 27.03 27.54 -9.93
N MET A 525 27.36 27.37 -11.21
CA MET A 525 28.43 26.48 -11.67
C MET A 525 29.78 26.92 -11.17
N GLN A 526 30.09 28.22 -11.16
CA GLN A 526 31.33 28.76 -10.57
C GLN A 526 31.41 28.45 -9.06
N ALA A 527 30.32 28.66 -8.31
CA ALA A 527 30.26 28.33 -6.89
C ALA A 527 30.43 26.83 -6.63
N LEU A 528 29.81 26.00 -7.46
CA LEU A 528 29.92 24.57 -7.37
C LEU A 528 31.32 24.06 -7.66
N THR A 529 31.98 24.60 -8.70
CA THR A 529 33.40 24.32 -9.03
C THR A 529 34.32 24.64 -7.87
N HIS A 530 34.09 25.77 -7.19
CA HIS A 530 34.88 26.13 -6.01
C HIS A 530 34.53 25.24 -4.80
N ALA A 531 33.25 24.94 -4.56
CA ALA A 531 32.83 24.12 -3.44
C ALA A 531 33.29 22.65 -3.57
N SER A 532 33.51 22.17 -4.79
CA SER A 532 33.92 20.78 -5.11
C SER A 532 35.44 20.57 -5.11
N SER A 533 36.24 21.60 -4.83
CA SER A 533 37.72 21.53 -4.91
C SER A 533 38.40 20.64 -3.86
N GLU A 534 37.70 20.31 -2.76
CA GLU A 534 38.23 19.53 -1.66
C GLU A 534 37.82 18.03 -1.69
N GLN A 535 37.08 17.59 -2.71
CA GLN A 535 36.53 16.26 -2.79
C GLN A 535 36.52 15.72 -4.23
N THR A 536 36.51 14.42 -4.40
CA THR A 536 36.31 13.82 -5.72
C THR A 536 34.87 14.14 -6.20
N THR A 537 34.71 14.61 -7.44
CA THR A 537 33.41 15.05 -7.95
C THR A 537 33.14 14.51 -9.34
N LEU A 538 31.94 13.94 -9.52
CA LEU A 538 31.41 13.56 -10.83
C LEU A 538 30.12 14.36 -11.10
N LEU A 539 30.19 15.25 -12.08
CA LEU A 539 29.08 16.08 -12.53
C LEU A 539 28.50 15.51 -13.83
N VAL A 540 27.23 15.22 -13.84
CA VAL A 540 26.47 14.93 -15.06
C VAL A 540 25.76 16.20 -15.49
N THR A 541 25.98 16.61 -16.74
CA THR A 541 25.30 17.77 -17.33
C THR A 541 25.15 17.63 -18.84
N HIS A 542 24.17 18.32 -19.40
CA HIS A 542 24.05 18.55 -20.84
C HIS A 542 24.58 19.93 -21.25
N GLN A 543 25.04 20.72 -20.30
CA GLN A 543 25.57 22.05 -20.53
C GLN A 543 27.07 21.99 -20.73
N LEU A 544 27.57 22.78 -21.67
CA LEU A 544 28.95 22.77 -22.11
C LEU A 544 29.71 24.03 -21.72
N GLU A 545 29.01 25.04 -21.18
CA GLU A 545 29.62 26.27 -20.72
C GLU A 545 30.21 26.10 -19.30
N GLY A 546 31.38 26.75 -19.05
CA GLY A 546 32.02 26.69 -17.74
C GLY A 546 32.71 25.36 -17.41
N LEU A 547 32.83 24.44 -18.38
CA LEU A 547 33.54 23.17 -18.17
C LEU A 547 35.06 23.25 -18.29
N ALA A 548 35.60 24.36 -18.76
CA ALA A 548 37.04 24.54 -18.94
C ALA A 548 37.84 24.47 -17.62
N ASP A 549 37.20 24.73 -16.48
CA ASP A 549 37.82 24.69 -15.14
C ASP A 549 37.75 23.29 -14.51
N TRP A 550 37.22 22.29 -15.19
CA TRP A 550 37.15 20.91 -14.74
C TRP A 550 38.35 20.12 -15.24
N ASP A 551 38.75 19.11 -14.46
CA ASP A 551 40.02 18.40 -14.69
C ASP A 551 39.92 17.45 -15.89
N ASP A 552 38.73 16.85 -16.13
CA ASP A 552 38.47 15.92 -17.25
C ASP A 552 37.00 15.96 -17.71
N VAL A 553 36.79 15.71 -18.98
CA VAL A 553 35.44 15.61 -19.61
C VAL A 553 35.29 14.26 -20.25
N TRP A 554 34.21 13.57 -19.91
CA TRP A 554 33.82 12.30 -20.50
C TRP A 554 32.57 12.50 -21.35
N VAL A 555 32.55 11.92 -22.56
CA VAL A 555 31.41 11.99 -23.47
C VAL A 555 30.75 10.64 -23.55
N MET A 556 29.47 10.59 -23.18
CA MET A 556 28.69 9.36 -23.18
C MET A 556 27.67 9.36 -24.30
N GLN A 557 27.70 8.32 -25.15
CA GLN A 557 26.74 8.10 -26.22
C GLN A 557 26.37 6.61 -26.28
N ASP A 558 25.08 6.32 -26.50
CA ASP A 558 24.54 4.95 -26.68
C ASP A 558 25.00 3.95 -25.59
N GLY A 559 25.10 4.44 -24.37
CA GLY A 559 25.49 3.60 -23.21
C GLY A 559 27.00 3.41 -23.05
N GLN A 560 27.85 4.06 -23.83
CA GLN A 560 29.31 3.93 -23.79
C GLN A 560 29.98 5.29 -23.62
N ILE A 561 31.15 5.31 -22.94
CA ILE A 561 32.02 6.49 -22.90
C ILE A 561 32.91 6.43 -24.14
N ILE A 562 32.70 7.36 -25.07
CA ILE A 562 33.36 7.39 -26.39
C ILE A 562 34.55 8.32 -26.45
N GLU A 563 34.57 9.36 -25.62
CA GLU A 563 35.68 10.33 -25.53
C GLU A 563 35.97 10.62 -24.05
N GLN A 564 37.26 10.77 -23.74
CA GLN A 564 37.75 11.17 -22.42
C GLN A 564 38.98 12.07 -22.62
N GLY A 565 39.09 13.18 -21.86
CA GLY A 565 40.22 14.09 -21.91
C GLY A 565 39.90 15.48 -21.40
N ASP A 566 40.91 16.33 -21.34
CA ASP A 566 40.72 17.73 -20.94
C ASP A 566 39.89 18.50 -21.98
N TYR A 567 39.18 19.53 -21.50
CA TYR A 567 38.27 20.34 -22.31
C TYR A 567 38.91 20.89 -23.60
N ALA A 568 40.14 21.40 -23.50
CA ALA A 568 40.83 22.05 -24.62
C ALA A 568 41.20 21.03 -25.73
N THR A 569 41.62 19.82 -25.33
CA THR A 569 41.96 18.74 -26.24
C THR A 569 40.70 18.24 -26.96
N LEU A 570 39.62 17.96 -26.23
CA LEU A 570 38.36 17.46 -26.83
C LEU A 570 37.68 18.49 -27.74
N ALA A 571 37.74 19.79 -27.37
CA ALA A 571 37.18 20.86 -28.19
C ALA A 571 37.86 20.97 -29.56
N ARG A 572 39.17 20.60 -29.67
CA ARG A 572 39.95 20.64 -30.92
C ARG A 572 39.98 19.32 -31.68
N ALA A 573 39.60 18.21 -31.08
CA ALA A 573 39.77 16.89 -31.64
C ALA A 573 38.86 16.59 -32.84
N GLY A 574 37.82 17.42 -33.11
CA GLY A 574 36.86 17.20 -34.19
C GLY A 574 35.93 16.03 -33.96
N GLY A 575 35.81 15.58 -32.72
CA GLY A 575 34.97 14.45 -32.30
C GLY A 575 33.55 14.87 -31.89
N VAL A 576 32.89 14.01 -31.13
CA VAL A 576 31.49 14.23 -30.68
C VAL A 576 31.39 15.43 -29.74
N PHE A 577 32.38 15.64 -28.86
CA PHE A 577 32.38 16.78 -27.96
C PHE A 577 32.45 18.10 -28.74
N SER A 578 33.36 18.21 -29.71
CA SER A 578 33.47 19.40 -30.55
C SER A 578 32.21 19.66 -31.38
N ALA A 579 31.53 18.58 -31.88
CA ALA A 579 30.28 18.70 -32.57
C ALA A 579 29.15 19.22 -31.66
N LEU A 580 29.10 18.75 -30.41
CA LEU A 580 28.14 19.24 -29.40
C LEU A 580 28.36 20.74 -29.08
N LEU A 581 29.63 21.18 -29.00
CA LEU A 581 29.96 22.59 -28.82
C LEU A 581 29.54 23.46 -30.01
N ALA A 582 29.79 23.01 -31.25
CA ALA A 582 29.42 23.72 -32.45
C ALA A 582 27.88 23.86 -32.62
N HIS A 583 27.14 22.78 -32.39
CA HIS A 583 25.68 22.78 -32.48
C HIS A 583 25.01 23.80 -31.53
N ARG A 584 25.59 23.98 -30.36
CA ARG A 584 25.05 24.93 -29.38
C ARG A 584 25.42 26.39 -29.66
N GLN A 585 26.52 26.63 -30.37
CA GLN A 585 26.88 27.98 -30.86
C GLN A 585 25.98 28.47 -31.99
N GLU A 586 25.31 27.54 -32.69
CA GLU A 586 24.34 27.89 -33.73
C GLU A 586 22.92 28.16 -33.17
N GLU A 587 22.63 27.75 -31.91
CA GLU A 587 21.33 27.95 -31.25
C GLU A 587 21.25 29.27 -30.45
N ILE A 588 22.39 29.97 -30.23
CA ILE A 588 22.50 31.26 -29.58
C ILE A 588 22.60 32.39 -30.60
#